data_c91e0ce9e22ae4c1081aa1048eaa481f
#
_entry.id   c91e0ce9e22ae4c1081aa1048eaa481f
#
_cell.length_a   1.000
_cell.length_b   1.000
_cell.length_c   1.000
_cell.angle_alpha   90.00
_cell.angle_beta   90.00
_cell.angle_gamma   90.00
#
_symmetry.space_group_name_H-M   'P 1'
#
loop_
_entity.id
_entity.type
_entity.pdbx_description
1 polymer ?
#
loop_
_entity_poly.entity_id
_entity_poly.type
_entity_poly.pdbx_seq_one_letter_code
_entity_poly.pdbx_strand_id
1 'polypeptide(L)'
;FYIMMQLNFSSNYQRIFTLSDLMYQSSKPVFIHNLKNLSSILKTAARDAKARGIDPAVMLNARLSPDMLPLTRQVQMVTDHAKGCCSRLASVEAPAFSDDETTFAELESRMQNTVRFLRSLKSSQFVGSESREIVMQLPIGTLSFSGIDFLNGWSLPNFYFHYSTVYNILRHNGVVIGKLDLLGVMPGMKAKGKIKKMMDAKPAAKAKKKR
;
A
#
# COMPACT_ATOMS: atom_id res chain seq x y z
N PHE A 1 46.64 12.07 -25.99
CA PHE A 1 46.22 10.96 -26.86
C PHE A 1 44.90 10.41 -26.32
N TYR A 2 43.78 10.94 -26.82
CA TYR A 2 42.42 10.39 -26.57
C TYR A 2 42.12 9.40 -27.67
N ILE A 3 41.95 8.10 -27.33
CA ILE A 3 41.39 7.11 -28.23
C ILE A 3 39.86 7.19 -28.05
N MET A 4 39.17 7.83 -29.01
CA MET A 4 37.71 7.70 -29.15
C MET A 4 37.41 6.29 -29.67
N MET A 5 36.95 5.44 -28.80
CA MET A 5 36.32 4.17 -29.20
C MET A 5 34.90 4.47 -29.59
N GLN A 6 34.61 4.55 -30.90
CA GLN A 6 33.23 4.54 -31.41
C GLN A 6 32.66 3.14 -31.21
N LEU A 7 31.86 2.96 -30.18
CA LEU A 7 30.98 1.81 -30.04
C LEU A 7 29.73 2.07 -30.84
N ASN A 8 29.56 1.34 -31.95
CA ASN A 8 28.30 1.23 -32.69
C ASN A 8 27.24 0.59 -31.75
N PHE A 9 26.40 1.40 -31.13
CA PHE A 9 25.20 0.92 -30.44
C PHE A 9 24.11 0.70 -31.49
N SER A 10 23.85 -0.56 -31.83
CA SER A 10 22.59 -0.95 -32.47
C SER A 10 21.44 -0.49 -31.58
N SER A 11 20.40 0.04 -32.20
CA SER A 11 19.23 0.73 -31.65
C SER A 11 18.34 -0.16 -30.75
N ASN A 12 18.85 -0.55 -29.60
CA ASN A 12 18.03 -0.91 -28.45
C ASN A 12 18.22 0.20 -27.43
N TYR A 13 17.31 1.18 -27.41
CA TYR A 13 17.21 2.14 -26.32
C TYR A 13 16.97 1.39 -25.02
N GLN A 14 18.02 0.97 -24.32
CA GLN A 14 17.95 0.67 -22.92
C GLN A 14 17.53 1.98 -22.25
N ARG A 15 16.28 2.05 -21.81
CA ARG A 15 15.77 3.18 -21.04
C ARG A 15 16.70 3.33 -19.82
N ILE A 16 17.52 4.39 -19.82
CA ILE A 16 18.36 4.72 -18.66
C ILE A 16 17.38 5.00 -17.52
N PHE A 17 17.34 4.11 -16.54
CA PHE A 17 16.57 4.31 -15.33
C PHE A 17 17.20 5.44 -14.53
N THR A 18 16.48 6.52 -14.38
CA THR A 18 16.91 7.66 -13.54
C THR A 18 16.54 7.42 -12.08
N LEU A 19 17.16 8.16 -11.17
CA LEU A 19 16.80 8.13 -9.76
C LEU A 19 15.34 8.55 -9.55
N SER A 20 14.85 9.49 -10.35
CA SER A 20 13.45 9.91 -10.35
C SER A 20 12.48 8.81 -10.83
N ASP A 21 12.88 7.98 -11.81
CA ASP A 21 12.11 6.79 -12.19
C ASP A 21 12.03 5.81 -11.01
N LEU A 22 13.12 5.64 -10.25
CA LEU A 22 13.14 4.80 -9.06
C LEU A 22 12.18 5.32 -7.99
N MET A 23 12.17 6.63 -7.72
CA MET A 23 11.26 7.26 -6.76
C MET A 23 9.80 6.98 -7.11
N TYR A 24 9.43 7.15 -8.38
CA TYR A 24 8.08 6.84 -8.87
C TYR A 24 7.75 5.36 -8.72
N GLN A 25 8.64 4.45 -9.16
CA GLN A 25 8.39 3.00 -9.14
C GLN A 25 8.35 2.43 -7.72
N SER A 26 9.13 3.00 -6.80
CA SER A 26 9.18 2.55 -5.40
C SER A 26 8.07 3.14 -4.52
N SER A 27 7.26 4.06 -5.04
CA SER A 27 6.16 4.70 -4.29
C SER A 27 4.79 4.36 -4.88
N LYS A 28 4.34 5.10 -5.90
CA LYS A 28 2.97 5.02 -6.43
C LYS A 28 2.50 3.62 -6.82
N PRO A 29 3.23 2.82 -7.64
CA PRO A 29 2.79 1.46 -8.00
C PRO A 29 2.75 0.52 -6.79
N VAL A 30 3.71 0.68 -5.87
CA VAL A 30 3.79 -0.11 -4.63
C VAL A 30 2.55 0.13 -3.77
N PHE A 31 2.21 1.39 -3.50
CA PHE A 31 1.02 1.71 -2.72
C PHE A 31 -0.27 1.23 -3.39
N ILE A 32 -0.43 1.44 -4.70
CA ILE A 32 -1.62 0.99 -5.44
C ILE A 32 -1.78 -0.54 -5.34
N HIS A 33 -0.70 -1.30 -5.49
CA HIS A 33 -0.74 -2.76 -5.37
C HIS A 33 -1.21 -3.19 -3.99
N ASN A 34 -0.58 -2.67 -2.95
CA ASN A 34 -0.91 -3.04 -1.56
C ASN A 34 -2.32 -2.59 -1.15
N LEU A 35 -2.77 -1.40 -1.54
CA LEU A 35 -4.13 -0.93 -1.27
C LEU A 35 -5.19 -1.83 -1.92
N LYS A 36 -4.95 -2.34 -3.13
CA LYS A 36 -5.87 -3.30 -3.78
C LYS A 36 -5.93 -4.63 -3.03
N ASN A 37 -4.80 -5.14 -2.54
CA ASN A 37 -4.77 -6.36 -1.75
C ASN A 37 -5.51 -6.16 -0.42
N LEU A 38 -5.29 -5.01 0.24
CA LEU A 38 -5.98 -4.68 1.48
C LEU A 38 -7.49 -4.56 1.30
N SER A 39 -7.93 -3.94 0.20
CA SER A 39 -9.35 -3.90 -0.20
C SER A 39 -9.95 -5.31 -0.30
N SER A 40 -9.24 -6.26 -0.93
CA SER A 40 -9.68 -7.65 -1.03
C SER A 40 -9.77 -8.34 0.33
N ILE A 41 -8.83 -8.05 1.23
CA ILE A 41 -8.81 -8.55 2.61
C ILE A 41 -10.01 -8.00 3.40
N LEU A 42 -10.29 -6.70 3.32
CA LEU A 42 -11.44 -6.10 4.02
C LEU A 42 -12.77 -6.64 3.51
N LYS A 43 -12.91 -6.88 2.20
CA LYS A 43 -14.11 -7.56 1.63
C LYS A 43 -14.27 -8.98 2.19
N THR A 44 -13.16 -9.67 2.40
CA THR A 44 -13.19 -11.00 3.02
C THR A 44 -13.60 -10.91 4.49
N ALA A 45 -13.07 -9.93 5.23
CA ALA A 45 -13.43 -9.68 6.62
C ALA A 45 -14.92 -9.32 6.78
N ALA A 46 -15.46 -8.46 5.93
CA ALA A 46 -16.89 -8.11 5.94
C ALA A 46 -17.79 -9.32 5.70
N ARG A 47 -17.42 -10.19 4.75
CA ARG A 47 -18.16 -11.44 4.48
C ARG A 47 -18.06 -12.43 5.64
N ASP A 48 -16.88 -12.54 6.26
CA ASP A 48 -16.66 -13.41 7.42
C ASP A 48 -17.47 -12.93 8.63
N ALA A 49 -17.48 -11.64 8.94
CA ALA A 49 -18.31 -11.06 9.99
C ALA A 49 -19.78 -11.37 9.78
N LYS A 50 -20.31 -11.15 8.57
CA LYS A 50 -21.69 -11.49 8.21
C LYS A 50 -21.99 -12.98 8.37
N ALA A 51 -21.11 -13.85 7.89
CA ALA A 51 -21.31 -15.31 7.96
C ALA A 51 -21.28 -15.85 9.41
N ARG A 52 -20.57 -15.17 10.30
CA ARG A 52 -20.46 -15.54 11.73
C ARG A 52 -21.46 -14.83 12.61
N GLY A 53 -22.31 -13.95 12.07
CA GLY A 53 -23.26 -13.13 12.84
C GLY A 53 -22.57 -12.11 13.75
N ILE A 54 -21.36 -11.67 13.43
CA ILE A 54 -20.61 -10.68 14.19
C ILE A 54 -21.01 -9.29 13.70
N ASP A 55 -21.36 -8.41 14.63
CA ASP A 55 -21.56 -7.00 14.31
C ASP A 55 -20.25 -6.42 13.73
N PRO A 56 -20.28 -5.83 12.52
CA PRO A 56 -19.12 -5.20 11.91
C PRO A 56 -18.40 -4.20 12.83
N ALA A 57 -19.13 -3.48 13.68
CA ALA A 57 -18.56 -2.52 14.62
C ALA A 57 -17.59 -3.18 15.62
N VAL A 58 -17.85 -4.41 16.06
CA VAL A 58 -16.96 -5.17 16.94
C VAL A 58 -15.61 -5.38 16.27
N MET A 59 -15.61 -5.79 15.00
CA MET A 59 -14.39 -6.05 14.25
C MET A 59 -13.66 -4.75 13.89
N LEU A 60 -14.38 -3.70 13.52
CA LEU A 60 -13.82 -2.38 13.15
C LEU A 60 -13.16 -1.67 14.35
N ASN A 61 -13.64 -1.93 15.56
CA ASN A 61 -13.07 -1.40 16.80
C ASN A 61 -12.02 -2.33 17.42
N ALA A 62 -11.79 -3.52 16.87
CA ALA A 62 -10.79 -4.44 17.39
C ALA A 62 -9.38 -3.86 17.27
N ARG A 63 -8.55 -4.15 18.29
CA ARG A 63 -7.15 -3.71 18.42
C ARG A 63 -6.25 -4.93 18.60
N LEU A 64 -4.99 -4.81 18.21
CA LEU A 64 -3.99 -5.86 18.45
C LEU A 64 -3.49 -5.81 19.89
N SER A 65 -3.35 -4.61 20.46
CA SER A 65 -3.06 -4.33 21.87
C SER A 65 -3.97 -3.18 22.33
N PRO A 66 -4.34 -3.10 23.63
CA PRO A 66 -5.28 -2.08 24.15
C PRO A 66 -4.89 -0.63 23.85
N ASP A 67 -3.60 -0.34 23.78
CA ASP A 67 -3.03 0.98 23.50
C ASP A 67 -2.80 1.27 22.00
N MET A 68 -2.96 0.26 21.12
CA MET A 68 -2.83 0.43 19.69
C MET A 68 -4.11 1.01 19.05
N LEU A 69 -3.98 1.61 17.88
CA LEU A 69 -5.11 2.09 17.08
C LEU A 69 -6.03 0.92 16.66
N PRO A 70 -7.36 1.11 16.63
CA PRO A 70 -8.31 0.11 16.16
C PRO A 70 -8.21 -0.11 14.66
N LEU A 71 -8.81 -1.20 14.16
CA LEU A 71 -8.80 -1.61 12.74
C LEU A 71 -9.14 -0.45 11.81
N THR A 72 -10.22 0.29 12.10
CA THR A 72 -10.63 1.46 11.31
C THR A 72 -9.49 2.47 11.16
N ARG A 73 -8.89 2.87 12.27
CA ARG A 73 -7.78 3.85 12.26
C ARG A 73 -6.52 3.30 11.58
N GLN A 74 -6.25 2.00 11.70
CA GLN A 74 -5.14 1.39 10.98
C GLN A 74 -5.33 1.52 9.45
N VAL A 75 -6.54 1.27 8.93
CA VAL A 75 -6.85 1.42 7.50
C VAL A 75 -6.75 2.88 7.06
N GLN A 76 -7.24 3.82 7.87
CA GLN A 76 -7.11 5.26 7.62
C GLN A 76 -5.63 5.65 7.49
N MET A 77 -4.78 5.23 8.45
CA MET A 77 -3.34 5.49 8.43
C MET A 77 -2.65 4.90 7.19
N VAL A 78 -3.03 3.69 6.76
CA VAL A 78 -2.50 3.10 5.50
C VAL A 78 -2.79 4.01 4.31
N THR A 79 -4.01 4.51 4.19
CA THR A 79 -4.39 5.41 3.08
C THR A 79 -3.70 6.76 3.17
N ASP A 80 -3.55 7.29 4.39
CA ASP A 80 -2.91 8.58 4.63
C ASP A 80 -1.41 8.55 4.33
N HIS A 81 -0.71 7.49 4.72
CA HIS A 81 0.70 7.32 4.36
C HIS A 81 0.87 7.17 2.85
N ALA A 82 0.01 6.41 2.17
CA ALA A 82 0.08 6.24 0.72
C ALA A 82 -0.16 7.55 -0.05
N LYS A 83 -1.28 8.25 0.24
CA LYS A 83 -1.59 9.52 -0.44
C LYS A 83 -0.61 10.63 -0.07
N GLY A 84 -0.27 10.74 1.24
CA GLY A 84 0.61 11.76 1.75
C GLY A 84 2.05 11.61 1.26
N CYS A 85 2.53 10.38 1.06
CA CYS A 85 3.83 10.14 0.44
C CYS A 85 3.84 10.63 -1.01
N CYS A 86 2.94 10.11 -1.83
CA CYS A 86 2.95 10.41 -3.26
C CYS A 86 2.63 11.89 -3.54
N SER A 87 1.77 12.54 -2.74
CA SER A 87 1.48 13.97 -2.89
C SER A 87 2.73 14.83 -2.66
N ARG A 88 3.49 14.56 -1.60
CA ARG A 88 4.72 15.29 -1.28
C ARG A 88 5.80 15.05 -2.32
N LEU A 89 6.01 13.78 -2.71
CA LEU A 89 6.99 13.44 -3.76
C LEU A 89 6.63 14.03 -5.13
N ALA A 90 5.34 14.14 -5.45
CA ALA A 90 4.86 14.73 -6.70
C ALA A 90 4.64 16.25 -6.61
N SER A 91 4.81 16.86 -5.43
CA SER A 91 4.54 18.29 -5.17
C SER A 91 3.12 18.70 -5.57
N VAL A 92 2.13 17.91 -5.13
CA VAL A 92 0.70 18.20 -5.36
C VAL A 92 -0.06 18.09 -4.04
N GLU A 93 -1.22 18.72 -3.96
CA GLU A 93 -2.08 18.63 -2.79
C GLU A 93 -2.75 17.25 -2.72
N ALA A 94 -2.79 16.68 -1.51
CA ALA A 94 -3.49 15.42 -1.25
C ALA A 94 -4.96 15.68 -0.96
N PRO A 95 -5.88 14.78 -1.38
CA PRO A 95 -7.28 14.90 -0.99
C PRO A 95 -7.43 14.75 0.53
N ALA A 96 -8.27 15.60 1.13
CA ALA A 96 -8.67 15.48 2.53
C ALA A 96 -9.73 14.37 2.67
N PHE A 97 -9.69 13.66 3.80
CA PHE A 97 -10.72 12.70 4.21
C PHE A 97 -11.18 13.05 5.63
N SER A 98 -12.46 12.83 5.93
CA SER A 98 -13.07 13.22 7.21
C SER A 98 -12.73 12.31 8.38
N ASP A 99 -12.20 11.11 8.12
CA ASP A 99 -11.83 10.10 9.12
C ASP A 99 -13.03 9.63 10.00
N ASP A 100 -14.22 9.62 9.44
CA ASP A 100 -15.50 9.29 10.08
C ASP A 100 -16.07 7.92 9.63
N GLU A 101 -15.27 7.10 8.96
CA GLU A 101 -15.70 5.79 8.50
C GLU A 101 -16.07 4.87 9.66
N THR A 102 -17.29 4.32 9.59
CA THR A 102 -17.90 3.43 10.58
C THR A 102 -18.22 2.05 10.02
N THR A 103 -18.07 1.85 8.70
CA THR A 103 -18.38 0.61 8.01
C THR A 103 -17.25 0.13 7.12
N PHE A 104 -17.21 -1.18 6.82
CA PHE A 104 -16.30 -1.75 5.84
C PHE A 104 -16.48 -1.12 4.44
N ALA A 105 -17.71 -0.73 4.07
CA ALA A 105 -17.99 -0.12 2.78
C ALA A 105 -17.39 1.28 2.66
N GLU A 106 -17.44 2.07 3.71
CA GLU A 106 -16.81 3.40 3.75
C GLU A 106 -15.29 3.30 3.71
N LEU A 107 -14.68 2.39 4.45
CA LEU A 107 -13.25 2.11 4.36
C LEU A 107 -12.82 1.65 2.96
N GLU A 108 -13.64 0.83 2.30
CA GLU A 108 -13.42 0.43 0.91
C GLU A 108 -13.48 1.64 -0.03
N SER A 109 -14.48 2.51 0.15
CA SER A 109 -14.61 3.76 -0.63
C SER A 109 -13.40 4.67 -0.45
N ARG A 110 -12.91 4.83 0.79
CA ARG A 110 -11.68 5.58 1.10
C ARG A 110 -10.47 5.03 0.36
N MET A 111 -10.28 3.70 0.36
CA MET A 111 -9.18 3.07 -0.36
C MET A 111 -9.30 3.27 -1.87
N GLN A 112 -10.51 3.16 -2.44
CA GLN A 112 -10.75 3.41 -3.87
C GLN A 112 -10.45 4.86 -4.24
N ASN A 113 -10.83 5.83 -3.41
CA ASN A 113 -10.53 7.25 -3.61
C ASN A 113 -9.02 7.51 -3.55
N THR A 114 -8.32 6.88 -2.60
CA THR A 114 -6.85 6.93 -2.53
C THR A 114 -6.21 6.37 -3.80
N VAL A 115 -6.63 5.19 -4.26
CA VAL A 115 -6.11 4.58 -5.50
C VAL A 115 -6.41 5.46 -6.72
N ARG A 116 -7.58 6.11 -6.78
CA ARG A 116 -7.93 7.04 -7.85
C ARG A 116 -7.00 8.25 -7.87
N PHE A 117 -6.76 8.85 -6.71
CA PHE A 117 -5.80 9.93 -6.56
C PHE A 117 -4.39 9.51 -6.98
N LEU A 118 -3.88 8.39 -6.48
CA LEU A 118 -2.56 7.90 -6.87
C LEU A 118 -2.46 7.68 -8.37
N ARG A 119 -3.50 7.17 -9.02
CA ARG A 119 -3.53 6.95 -10.47
C ARG A 119 -3.47 8.24 -11.28
N SER A 120 -4.02 9.35 -10.79
CA SER A 120 -3.97 10.64 -11.47
C SER A 120 -2.56 11.23 -11.56
N LEU A 121 -1.64 10.83 -10.65
CA LEU A 121 -0.28 11.32 -10.64
C LEU A 121 0.53 10.79 -11.85
N LYS A 122 1.31 11.66 -12.48
CA LYS A 122 2.18 11.34 -13.63
C LYS A 122 3.63 11.13 -13.16
N SER A 123 4.37 10.27 -13.84
CA SER A 123 5.81 10.04 -13.52
C SER A 123 6.65 11.32 -13.59
N SER A 124 6.30 12.22 -14.51
CA SER A 124 7.00 13.51 -14.65
C SER A 124 6.94 14.40 -13.40
N GLN A 125 5.92 14.24 -12.55
CA GLN A 125 5.80 14.98 -11.29
C GLN A 125 6.80 14.53 -10.21
N PHE A 126 7.42 13.35 -10.40
CA PHE A 126 8.41 12.79 -9.48
C PHE A 126 9.85 13.17 -9.87
N VAL A 127 10.05 13.93 -10.95
CA VAL A 127 11.39 14.38 -11.34
C VAL A 127 11.97 15.27 -10.26
N GLY A 128 13.20 14.98 -9.81
CA GLY A 128 13.91 15.69 -8.74
C GLY A 128 13.34 15.42 -7.34
N SER A 129 12.39 14.48 -7.21
CA SER A 129 11.76 14.20 -5.90
C SER A 129 12.71 13.54 -4.90
N GLU A 130 13.80 12.92 -5.34
CA GLU A 130 14.81 12.30 -4.49
C GLU A 130 15.51 13.31 -3.56
N SER A 131 15.80 14.49 -4.07
CA SER A 131 16.45 15.58 -3.34
C SER A 131 15.50 16.66 -2.84
N ARG A 132 14.21 16.55 -3.19
CA ARG A 132 13.19 17.53 -2.76
C ARG A 132 13.11 17.57 -1.23
N GLU A 133 13.16 18.77 -0.67
CA GLU A 133 12.90 18.94 0.76
C GLU A 133 11.41 18.67 1.07
N ILE A 134 11.19 17.76 1.99
CA ILE A 134 9.85 17.40 2.51
C ILE A 134 9.76 17.87 3.95
N VAL A 135 8.91 18.85 4.18
CA VAL A 135 8.65 19.41 5.51
C VAL A 135 7.29 18.95 6.00
N MET A 136 7.25 18.38 7.20
CA MET A 136 6.01 17.96 7.86
C MET A 136 5.84 18.73 9.16
N GLN A 137 4.74 19.47 9.25
CA GLN A 137 4.31 20.13 10.50
C GLN A 137 3.51 19.12 11.33
N LEU A 138 3.98 18.83 12.54
CA LEU A 138 3.31 17.98 13.52
C LEU A 138 2.94 18.84 14.73
N PRO A 139 1.94 18.45 15.55
CA PRO A 139 1.57 19.20 16.75
C PRO A 139 2.72 19.42 17.75
N ILE A 140 3.74 18.55 17.69
CA ILE A 140 4.89 18.56 18.60
C ILE A 140 6.18 19.12 17.97
N GLY A 141 6.12 19.59 16.71
CA GLY A 141 7.29 20.15 16.01
C GLY A 141 7.32 19.85 14.52
N THR A 142 8.44 20.21 13.88
CA THR A 142 8.64 20.08 12.45
C THR A 142 9.66 18.97 12.16
N LEU A 143 9.37 18.13 11.17
CA LEU A 143 10.32 17.18 10.61
C LEU A 143 10.65 17.58 9.17
N SER A 144 11.94 17.53 8.83
CA SER A 144 12.43 17.77 7.47
C SER A 144 13.24 16.57 6.97
N PHE A 145 13.05 16.21 5.72
CA PHE A 145 13.72 15.08 5.06
C PHE A 145 14.11 15.46 3.63
N SER A 146 15.12 14.81 3.07
CA SER A 146 15.18 14.66 1.62
C SER A 146 14.04 13.71 1.15
N GLY A 147 13.60 13.83 -0.11
CA GLY A 147 12.51 12.97 -0.59
C GLY A 147 12.85 11.48 -0.53
N ILE A 148 14.12 11.09 -0.77
CA ILE A 148 14.54 9.69 -0.67
C ILE A 148 14.50 9.19 0.77
N ASP A 149 14.95 9.98 1.73
CA ASP A 149 14.91 9.64 3.16
C ASP A 149 13.47 9.60 3.68
N PHE A 150 12.63 10.54 3.21
CA PHE A 150 11.20 10.54 3.51
C PHE A 150 10.50 9.26 3.00
N LEU A 151 10.78 8.84 1.76
CA LEU A 151 10.20 7.62 1.21
C LEU A 151 10.61 6.39 2.01
N ASN A 152 11.93 6.20 2.19
CA ASN A 152 12.50 4.97 2.73
C ASN A 152 12.49 4.92 4.26
N GLY A 153 12.77 6.05 4.93
CA GLY A 153 12.90 6.13 6.39
C GLY A 153 11.58 6.43 7.11
N TRP A 154 10.64 7.08 6.45
CA TRP A 154 9.36 7.46 7.06
C TRP A 154 8.15 6.78 6.42
N SER A 155 7.91 7.04 5.13
CA SER A 155 6.63 6.67 4.52
C SER A 155 6.42 5.17 4.39
N LEU A 156 7.38 4.44 3.82
CA LEU A 156 7.27 2.98 3.65
C LEU A 156 7.23 2.23 4.98
N PRO A 157 8.10 2.53 5.98
CA PRO A 157 8.02 1.87 7.29
C PRO A 157 6.67 2.06 7.97
N ASN A 158 6.15 3.30 8.03
CA ASN A 158 4.85 3.58 8.61
C ASN A 158 3.71 2.91 7.85
N PHE A 159 3.72 2.99 6.51
CA PHE A 159 2.73 2.32 5.68
C PHE A 159 2.69 0.81 5.98
N TYR A 160 3.83 0.13 5.97
CA TYR A 160 3.87 -1.32 6.20
C TYR A 160 3.57 -1.70 7.64
N PHE A 161 3.89 -0.85 8.62
CA PHE A 161 3.47 -1.06 10.01
C PHE A 161 1.94 -1.12 10.11
N HIS A 162 1.25 -0.10 9.61
CA HIS A 162 -0.22 -0.06 9.65
C HIS A 162 -0.85 -1.14 8.77
N TYR A 163 -0.32 -1.37 7.59
CA TYR A 163 -0.76 -2.39 6.64
C TYR A 163 -0.71 -3.80 7.24
N SER A 164 0.40 -4.13 7.87
CA SER A 164 0.57 -5.43 8.54
C SER A 164 -0.29 -5.53 9.80
N THR A 165 -0.49 -4.43 10.52
CA THR A 165 -1.34 -4.40 11.71
C THR A 165 -2.81 -4.67 11.35
N VAL A 166 -3.33 -4.13 10.25
CA VAL A 166 -4.67 -4.49 9.73
C VAL A 166 -4.78 -6.00 9.54
N TYR A 167 -3.82 -6.60 8.84
CA TYR A 167 -3.79 -8.05 8.64
C TYR A 167 -3.77 -8.82 9.97
N ASN A 168 -2.92 -8.39 10.91
CA ASN A 168 -2.75 -9.06 12.20
C ASN A 168 -4.02 -8.98 13.04
N ILE A 169 -4.70 -7.82 13.10
CA ILE A 169 -5.99 -7.67 13.80
C ILE A 169 -7.02 -8.64 13.20
N LEU A 170 -7.16 -8.68 11.90
CA LEU A 170 -8.13 -9.55 11.22
C LEU A 170 -7.81 -11.04 11.45
N ARG A 171 -6.54 -11.43 11.39
CA ARG A 171 -6.10 -12.80 11.69
C ARG A 171 -6.37 -13.19 13.13
N HIS A 172 -6.07 -12.29 14.07
CA HIS A 172 -6.33 -12.50 15.49
C HIS A 172 -7.83 -12.69 15.77
N ASN A 173 -8.69 -11.98 15.06
CA ASN A 173 -10.15 -12.11 15.14
C ASN A 173 -10.73 -13.29 14.32
N GLY A 174 -9.89 -14.19 13.84
CA GLY A 174 -10.29 -15.45 13.21
C GLY A 174 -10.65 -15.36 11.73
N VAL A 175 -10.44 -14.21 11.06
CA VAL A 175 -10.66 -14.09 9.61
C VAL A 175 -9.70 -15.02 8.86
N VAL A 176 -10.24 -15.83 7.94
CA VAL A 176 -9.47 -16.84 7.20
C VAL A 176 -8.77 -16.17 6.01
N ILE A 177 -7.66 -15.50 6.29
CA ILE A 177 -6.74 -14.91 5.32
C ILE A 177 -5.32 -15.42 5.57
N GLY A 178 -4.42 -15.33 4.60
CA GLY A 178 -3.03 -15.78 4.70
C GLY A 178 -2.06 -14.76 4.11
N LYS A 179 -0.77 -15.04 4.24
CA LYS A 179 0.29 -14.16 3.71
C LYS A 179 0.11 -13.83 2.22
N LEU A 180 -0.37 -14.79 1.42
CA LEU A 180 -0.57 -14.57 -0.02
C LEU A 180 -1.75 -13.62 -0.31
N ASP A 181 -2.76 -13.56 0.56
CA ASP A 181 -3.83 -12.57 0.43
C ASP A 181 -3.30 -11.16 0.69
N LEU A 182 -2.34 -11.02 1.62
CA LEU A 182 -1.70 -9.74 1.92
C LEU A 182 -0.76 -9.30 0.80
N LEU A 183 0.14 -10.17 0.35
CA LEU A 183 1.14 -9.83 -0.66
C LEU A 183 0.55 -9.74 -2.07
N GLY A 184 -0.48 -10.55 -2.35
CA GLY A 184 -1.06 -10.68 -3.70
C GLY A 184 -0.07 -11.24 -4.72
N VAL A 185 -0.44 -11.12 -5.98
CA VAL A 185 0.44 -11.40 -7.11
C VAL A 185 1.27 -10.16 -7.41
N MET A 186 2.56 -10.22 -7.12
CA MET A 186 3.46 -9.09 -7.31
C MET A 186 3.62 -8.73 -8.80
N PRO A 187 3.57 -7.43 -9.16
CA PRO A 187 3.81 -7.00 -10.52
C PRO A 187 5.15 -7.51 -11.05
N GLY A 188 5.17 -8.02 -12.27
CA GLY A 188 6.38 -8.56 -12.90
C GLY A 188 6.79 -9.95 -12.45
N MET A 189 6.10 -10.56 -11.47
CA MET A 189 6.41 -11.92 -11.04
C MET A 189 6.06 -12.95 -12.11
N LYS A 190 7.02 -13.80 -12.45
CA LYS A 190 6.86 -14.96 -13.34
C LYS A 190 6.90 -16.23 -12.49
N ALA A 191 5.77 -16.95 -12.42
CA ALA A 191 5.68 -18.21 -11.70
C ALA A 191 5.67 -19.41 -12.65
N LYS A 192 6.34 -20.50 -12.29
CA LYS A 192 6.35 -21.79 -13.01
C LYS A 192 6.07 -22.94 -12.04
N GLY A 193 5.69 -24.10 -12.57
CA GLY A 193 5.51 -25.33 -11.79
C GLY A 193 4.36 -25.26 -10.76
N LYS A 194 4.56 -25.87 -9.60
CA LYS A 194 3.52 -25.99 -8.54
C LYS A 194 3.12 -24.63 -8.01
N ILE A 195 4.03 -23.66 -7.88
CA ILE A 195 3.71 -22.33 -7.35
C ILE A 195 2.74 -21.58 -8.28
N LYS A 196 2.89 -21.72 -9.61
CA LYS A 196 1.93 -21.14 -10.57
C LYS A 196 0.52 -21.70 -10.34
N LYS A 197 0.41 -23.04 -10.19
CA LYS A 197 -0.88 -23.69 -9.92
C LYS A 197 -1.51 -23.22 -8.61
N MET A 198 -0.72 -22.98 -7.56
CA MET A 198 -1.20 -22.46 -6.29
C MET A 198 -1.70 -21.01 -6.39
N MET A 199 -1.09 -20.20 -7.26
CA MET A 199 -1.47 -18.81 -7.47
C MET A 199 -2.68 -18.66 -8.39
N ASP A 200 -2.82 -19.53 -9.38
CA ASP A 200 -3.95 -19.57 -10.31
C ASP A 200 -5.20 -20.22 -9.65
N ALA A 201 -4.99 -21.04 -8.61
CA ALA A 201 -6.08 -21.59 -7.84
C ALA A 201 -6.79 -20.45 -7.09
N LYS A 202 -8.03 -20.12 -7.51
CA LYS A 202 -8.93 -19.26 -6.72
C LYS A 202 -8.92 -19.79 -5.28
N PRO A 203 -8.93 -18.90 -4.25
CA PRO A 203 -9.03 -19.35 -2.88
C PRO A 203 -10.27 -20.26 -2.78
N ALA A 204 -10.02 -21.54 -2.69
CA ALA A 204 -11.09 -22.49 -2.41
C ALA A 204 -11.74 -22.01 -1.11
N ALA A 205 -13.06 -21.86 -1.11
CA ALA A 205 -13.81 -21.70 0.12
C ALA A 205 -13.33 -22.84 1.03
N LYS A 206 -12.45 -22.53 1.98
CA LYS A 206 -11.86 -23.57 2.86
C LYS A 206 -13.00 -24.19 3.59
N ALA A 207 -13.32 -25.43 3.19
CA ALA A 207 -14.35 -26.25 3.78
C ALA A 207 -14.23 -26.19 5.30
N LYS A 208 -15.35 -25.93 5.97
CA LYS A 208 -15.51 -26.03 7.42
C LYS A 208 -14.92 -27.38 7.85
N LYS A 209 -13.73 -27.37 8.46
CA LYS A 209 -13.34 -28.51 9.28
C LYS A 209 -14.35 -28.54 10.43
N LYS A 210 -15.29 -29.49 10.36
CA LYS A 210 -16.14 -29.85 11.49
C LYS A 210 -15.20 -30.10 12.68
N ARG A 211 -15.40 -29.35 13.74
CA ARG A 211 -15.00 -29.76 15.08
C ARG A 211 -15.99 -30.75 15.60
#